data_bf76f731a4a19f846f296377a6335ca1
#
_entry.id   bf76f731a4a19f846f296377a6335ca1
#
_cell.length_a   1.000
_cell.length_b   1.000
_cell.length_c   1.000
_cell.angle_alpha   90.00
_cell.angle_beta   90.00
_cell.angle_gamma   90.00
#
_symmetry.space_group_name_H-M   'P 1'
#
loop_
_entity.id
_entity.type
_entity.pdbx_description
1 polymer ?
#
loop_
_entity_poly.entity_id
_entity_poly.type
_entity_poly.pdbx_seq_one_letter_code
_entity_poly.pdbx_strand_id
1 'polypeptide(L)'
;VDFPESNDGTPFGVTKPNATQRLFDILEEGTAVINYIGHGNSRQWAQEKLLILNETRNDLESIRTNMKLPVWIAGTCNWGHFDDINNESFAEELIRTPMNGAAAVISTTRGISVTGNIQFLIRLFNKIFENDKSSSIELGSILQSVKNGGSEGELFHLFGDPAMKLALSPNVISDAFVVPDTISTLETGKLSINSPTESGSGSFVLQDADIEKVVSFFYGSREESIAFFEQGANLFKGKFAFKNALIESQFRVPKDISFSKNTAKIRFNFIGNNQEHYLGSVTSIFLKPGPPSMDVEGPIITYETDTGRNLRSGDHINENAVVKIRFSDPSGINITGKKGHELILKDQLSNRESNISKLFNYDVNSITSGTYNFLHSDDNNSINIMVSAWDNANNPSESSIQLSIVNSDAIELKNVLNFPNPFSESTQFTFELTSSAEVEILIFTLAGLKVRTIIPNYFEQGFNRVIWDGRDNYGQLLANGAYIYQLKAKNDFNKINYIGKLAIIR
;
A
#
# COMPACT_ATOMS: atom_id res chain seq x y z
N VAL A 1 -5.83 -22.88 6.69
CA VAL A 1 -5.70 -23.00 5.24
C VAL A 1 -4.69 -24.08 4.97
N ASP A 2 -5.07 -25.11 4.21
CA ASP A 2 -4.14 -26.15 3.83
C ASP A 2 -3.38 -25.69 2.57
N PHE A 3 -2.14 -25.30 2.74
CA PHE A 3 -1.27 -24.94 1.63
C PHE A 3 -0.59 -26.21 1.09
N PRO A 4 -0.55 -26.40 -0.24
CA PRO A 4 0.09 -27.56 -0.82
C PRO A 4 1.58 -27.60 -0.48
N GLU A 5 2.06 -28.81 -0.28
CA GLU A 5 3.47 -29.09 -0.05
C GLU A 5 4.24 -29.11 -1.36
N SER A 6 5.49 -28.67 -1.30
CA SER A 6 6.47 -28.77 -2.38
C SER A 6 7.73 -29.42 -1.83
N ASN A 7 8.41 -30.22 -2.64
CA ASN A 7 9.70 -30.80 -2.28
C ASN A 7 10.82 -29.91 -2.83
N ASP A 8 11.74 -29.48 -1.96
CA ASP A 8 12.90 -28.66 -2.34
C ASP A 8 14.11 -29.48 -2.83
N GLY A 9 13.94 -30.79 -3.00
CA GLY A 9 14.98 -31.71 -3.50
C GLY A 9 15.94 -32.21 -2.44
N THR A 10 15.77 -31.84 -1.18
CA THR A 10 16.56 -32.37 -0.04
C THR A 10 15.85 -33.55 0.65
N PRO A 11 16.54 -34.44 1.38
CA PRO A 11 15.94 -35.60 2.06
C PRO A 11 14.83 -35.24 3.08
N PHE A 12 14.83 -34.01 3.59
CA PHE A 12 13.81 -33.49 4.51
C PHE A 12 13.16 -32.20 3.97
N GLY A 13 13.09 -32.10 2.65
CA GLY A 13 12.82 -30.90 1.91
C GLY A 13 11.35 -30.61 1.66
N VAL A 14 10.47 -30.83 2.63
CA VAL A 14 9.09 -30.40 2.54
C VAL A 14 9.00 -28.90 2.81
N THR A 15 8.38 -28.17 1.92
CA THR A 15 8.13 -26.72 2.04
C THR A 15 6.68 -26.40 1.73
N LYS A 16 6.20 -25.27 2.21
CA LYS A 16 4.88 -24.71 1.87
C LYS A 16 5.03 -23.27 1.34
N PRO A 17 5.53 -23.10 0.10
CA PRO A 17 5.90 -21.79 -0.42
C PRO A 17 4.72 -20.82 -0.48
N ASN A 18 3.51 -21.31 -0.74
CA ASN A 18 2.31 -20.45 -0.72
C ASN A 18 1.95 -19.97 0.69
N ALA A 19 2.29 -20.72 1.75
CA ALA A 19 2.12 -20.28 3.13
C ALA A 19 3.13 -19.17 3.48
N THR A 20 4.38 -19.33 3.03
CA THR A 20 5.42 -18.30 3.19
C THR A 20 5.03 -17.02 2.45
N GLN A 21 4.59 -17.14 1.19
CA GLN A 21 4.14 -15.99 0.42
C GLN A 21 2.96 -15.29 1.10
N ARG A 22 1.99 -16.07 1.60
CA ARG A 22 0.85 -15.50 2.33
C ARG A 22 1.26 -14.74 3.61
N LEU A 23 2.30 -15.21 4.31
CA LEU A 23 2.87 -14.49 5.45
C LEU A 23 3.50 -13.17 5.00
N PHE A 24 4.24 -13.16 3.90
CA PHE A 24 4.83 -11.94 3.35
C PHE A 24 3.76 -10.94 2.91
N ASP A 25 2.68 -11.39 2.26
CA ASP A 25 1.56 -10.54 1.88
C ASP A 25 0.92 -9.86 3.11
N ILE A 26 0.74 -10.61 4.22
CA ILE A 26 0.19 -10.06 5.48
C ILE A 26 1.14 -9.02 6.08
N LEU A 27 2.44 -9.25 6.00
CA LEU A 27 3.44 -8.30 6.48
C LEU A 27 3.43 -7.01 5.68
N GLU A 28 3.31 -7.10 4.37
CA GLU A 28 3.21 -5.96 3.46
C GLU A 28 1.90 -5.17 3.66
N GLU A 29 0.77 -5.87 3.85
CA GLU A 29 -0.51 -5.26 4.24
C GLU A 29 -0.38 -4.47 5.55
N GLY A 30 0.45 -4.97 6.47
CA GLY A 30 0.68 -4.45 7.81
C GLY A 30 -0.12 -5.17 8.88
N THR A 31 0.55 -5.57 9.93
CA THR A 31 -0.03 -6.16 11.14
C THR A 31 0.68 -5.64 12.37
N ALA A 32 -0.04 -5.47 13.47
CA ALA A 32 0.56 -4.99 14.72
C ALA A 32 1.32 -6.08 15.47
N VAL A 33 0.81 -7.31 15.41
CA VAL A 33 1.38 -8.46 16.15
C VAL A 33 1.34 -9.69 15.26
N ILE A 34 2.44 -10.43 15.24
CA ILE A 34 2.54 -11.77 14.66
C ILE A 34 2.74 -12.75 15.80
N ASN A 35 1.91 -13.77 15.87
CA ASN A 35 2.07 -14.86 16.82
C ASN A 35 2.28 -16.18 16.09
N TYR A 36 3.36 -16.87 16.44
CA TYR A 36 3.65 -18.21 15.95
C TYR A 36 3.81 -19.17 17.12
N ILE A 37 3.17 -20.32 17.03
CA ILE A 37 3.36 -21.45 17.94
C ILE A 37 3.65 -22.68 17.10
N GLY A 38 4.78 -23.34 17.33
CA GLY A 38 5.15 -24.54 16.58
C GLY A 38 6.61 -24.92 16.75
N HIS A 39 7.06 -25.86 15.93
CA HIS A 39 8.45 -26.24 15.89
C HIS A 39 9.32 -25.17 15.23
N GLY A 40 10.58 -25.08 15.68
CA GLY A 40 11.57 -24.18 15.06
C GLY A 40 12.96 -24.37 15.68
N ASN A 41 13.88 -23.60 15.17
CA ASN A 41 15.24 -23.46 15.68
C ASN A 41 15.67 -21.98 15.55
N SER A 42 16.94 -21.68 15.80
CA SER A 42 17.44 -20.28 15.76
C SER A 42 17.25 -19.58 14.40
N ARG A 43 17.10 -20.31 13.32
CA ARG A 43 17.04 -19.76 11.95
C ARG A 43 15.87 -20.25 11.10
N GLN A 44 14.87 -20.93 11.71
CA GLN A 44 13.75 -21.53 10.97
C GLN A 44 12.48 -21.62 11.80
N TRP A 45 11.32 -21.37 11.16
CA TRP A 45 9.99 -21.72 11.64
C TRP A 45 9.43 -22.91 10.87
N ALA A 46 8.84 -23.84 11.59
CA ALA A 46 8.24 -25.09 11.11
C ALA A 46 9.22 -26.05 10.38
N GLN A 47 8.87 -27.33 10.36
CA GLN A 47 9.60 -28.31 9.56
C GLN A 47 9.45 -28.02 8.07
N GLU A 48 8.31 -27.49 7.67
CA GLU A 48 7.95 -27.08 6.31
C GLU A 48 8.64 -25.78 5.88
N LYS A 49 9.57 -25.28 6.66
CA LYS A 49 10.38 -24.10 6.33
C LYS A 49 9.52 -22.86 6.02
N LEU A 50 8.54 -22.58 6.88
CA LEU A 50 7.66 -21.41 6.74
C LEU A 50 8.46 -20.10 6.68
N LEU A 51 9.47 -19.97 7.53
CA LEU A 51 10.54 -18.98 7.46
C LEU A 51 11.88 -19.67 7.60
N ILE A 52 12.87 -19.22 6.85
CA ILE A 52 14.22 -19.75 6.89
C ILE A 52 15.25 -18.66 6.63
N LEU A 53 16.40 -18.77 7.28
CA LEU A 53 17.55 -17.92 7.13
C LEU A 53 18.80 -18.80 7.01
N ASN A 54 19.25 -19.03 5.80
CA ASN A 54 20.46 -19.77 5.50
C ASN A 54 21.11 -19.26 4.18
N GLU A 55 22.21 -19.87 3.76
CA GLU A 55 22.96 -19.48 2.56
C GLU A 55 22.17 -19.62 1.24
N THR A 56 21.16 -20.51 1.20
CA THR A 56 20.38 -20.77 -0.01
C THR A 56 19.06 -20.02 -0.05
N ARG A 57 18.53 -19.60 1.10
CA ARG A 57 17.28 -18.86 1.21
C ARG A 57 17.32 -17.93 2.42
N ASN A 58 17.23 -16.64 2.14
CA ASN A 58 17.19 -15.59 3.16
C ASN A 58 15.82 -14.87 3.09
N ASP A 59 14.90 -15.31 3.92
CA ASP A 59 13.54 -14.76 3.95
C ASP A 59 13.48 -13.32 4.49
N LEU A 60 14.48 -12.87 5.25
CA LEU A 60 14.56 -11.47 5.70
C LEU A 60 14.65 -10.49 4.53
N GLU A 61 15.34 -10.88 3.45
CA GLU A 61 15.43 -10.05 2.25
C GLU A 61 14.11 -9.95 1.47
N SER A 62 13.19 -10.90 1.72
CA SER A 62 11.88 -10.94 1.08
C SER A 62 10.77 -10.27 1.90
N ILE A 63 11.00 -10.06 3.19
CA ILE A 63 10.03 -9.40 4.07
C ILE A 63 9.90 -7.93 3.69
N ARG A 64 8.66 -7.47 3.50
CA ARG A 64 8.28 -6.08 3.25
C ARG A 64 7.21 -5.68 4.24
N THR A 65 7.55 -4.79 5.15
CA THR A 65 6.58 -4.21 6.11
C THR A 65 6.27 -2.76 5.81
N ASN A 66 7.00 -2.13 4.90
CA ASN A 66 6.85 -0.72 4.53
C ASN A 66 6.81 0.19 5.77
N MET A 67 7.74 -0.01 6.70
CA MET A 67 7.85 0.67 8.01
C MET A 67 6.68 0.42 8.99
N LYS A 68 5.75 -0.46 8.67
CA LYS A 68 4.70 -0.90 9.61
C LYS A 68 5.24 -2.06 10.45
N LEU A 69 6.27 -1.81 11.23
CA LEU A 69 7.02 -2.84 11.95
C LEU A 69 6.16 -3.56 13.01
N PRO A 70 5.92 -4.87 12.88
CA PRO A 70 5.13 -5.62 13.86
C PRO A 70 5.94 -5.98 15.10
N VAL A 71 5.24 -6.32 16.17
CA VAL A 71 5.80 -7.09 17.29
C VAL A 71 5.67 -8.58 16.96
N TRP A 72 6.78 -9.29 16.94
CA TRP A 72 6.81 -10.73 16.71
C TRP A 72 6.81 -11.47 18.03
N ILE A 73 5.89 -12.42 18.18
CA ILE A 73 5.79 -13.29 19.36
C ILE A 73 5.93 -14.74 18.87
N ALA A 74 7.06 -15.36 19.18
CA ALA A 74 7.38 -16.67 18.67
C ALA A 74 7.55 -17.67 19.81
N GLY A 75 6.52 -18.47 20.03
CA GLY A 75 6.51 -19.62 20.91
C GLY A 75 7.09 -20.83 20.20
N THR A 76 8.41 -20.87 20.06
CA THR A 76 9.15 -21.95 19.38
C THR A 76 10.54 -22.09 19.96
N CYS A 77 11.19 -23.25 19.77
CA CYS A 77 12.51 -23.51 20.35
C CYS A 77 13.61 -22.64 19.73
N ASN A 78 14.46 -22.04 20.56
CA ASN A 78 15.74 -21.41 20.17
C ASN A 78 15.67 -20.23 19.18
N TRP A 79 14.53 -19.73 18.82
CA TRP A 79 14.43 -18.69 17.76
C TRP A 79 15.10 -17.37 18.17
N GLY A 80 15.23 -17.12 19.46
CA GLY A 80 16.00 -16.00 20.03
C GLY A 80 17.28 -16.46 20.73
N HIS A 81 18.00 -17.44 20.17
CA HIS A 81 19.25 -17.98 20.76
C HIS A 81 20.42 -17.00 20.55
N PHE A 82 20.44 -15.93 21.34
CA PHE A 82 21.36 -14.78 21.19
C PHE A 82 22.80 -15.03 21.70
N ASP A 83 23.04 -16.10 22.39
CA ASP A 83 24.37 -16.47 22.94
C ASP A 83 25.07 -17.57 22.11
N ASP A 84 24.64 -17.84 20.89
CA ASP A 84 25.38 -18.63 19.91
C ASP A 84 26.47 -17.76 19.27
N ILE A 85 27.74 -18.04 19.62
CA ILE A 85 28.88 -17.27 19.12
C ILE A 85 29.17 -17.48 17.63
N ASN A 86 28.57 -18.48 17.00
CA ASN A 86 28.82 -18.81 15.57
C ASN A 86 27.72 -18.32 14.65
N ASN A 87 26.50 -18.16 15.15
CA ASN A 87 25.35 -17.82 14.32
C ASN A 87 24.42 -16.86 15.04
N GLU A 88 24.07 -15.78 14.39
CA GLU A 88 22.97 -14.94 14.85
C GLU A 88 21.63 -15.62 14.61
N SER A 89 20.73 -15.46 15.56
CA SER A 89 19.37 -15.97 15.46
C SER A 89 18.52 -15.10 14.54
N PHE A 90 17.46 -15.67 14.00
CA PHE A 90 16.50 -14.93 13.16
C PHE A 90 15.91 -13.72 13.92
N ALA A 91 15.67 -13.86 15.23
CA ALA A 91 15.15 -12.77 16.06
C ALA A 91 16.11 -11.58 16.16
N GLU A 92 17.43 -11.83 16.25
CA GLU A 92 18.44 -10.77 16.29
C GLU A 92 18.56 -10.07 14.93
N GLU A 93 18.64 -10.84 13.85
CA GLU A 93 18.72 -10.25 12.51
C GLU A 93 17.46 -9.48 12.17
N LEU A 94 16.27 -9.98 12.54
CA LEU A 94 14.99 -9.32 12.30
C LEU A 94 14.89 -7.95 13.00
N ILE A 95 15.34 -7.84 14.26
CA ILE A 95 15.31 -6.55 15.00
C ILE A 95 16.31 -5.53 14.41
N ARG A 96 17.36 -5.99 13.75
CA ARG A 96 18.37 -5.13 13.12
C ARG A 96 18.06 -4.80 11.66
N THR A 97 17.08 -5.49 11.04
CA THR A 97 16.69 -5.24 9.66
C THR A 97 16.01 -3.87 9.53
N PRO A 98 16.62 -2.90 8.84
CA PRO A 98 16.05 -1.56 8.77
C PRO A 98 14.78 -1.56 7.91
N MET A 99 13.78 -0.76 8.31
CA MET A 99 12.53 -0.50 7.60
C MET A 99 11.58 -1.70 7.42
N ASN A 100 12.08 -2.92 7.40
CA ASN A 100 11.28 -4.13 7.08
C ASN A 100 11.33 -5.22 8.18
N GLY A 101 11.98 -4.97 9.30
CA GLY A 101 12.17 -5.94 10.37
C GLY A 101 11.03 -5.99 11.38
N ALA A 102 11.39 -5.86 12.66
CA ALA A 102 10.47 -5.89 13.80
C ALA A 102 10.59 -4.63 14.66
N ALA A 103 9.48 -4.20 15.26
CA ALA A 103 9.51 -3.21 16.34
C ALA A 103 10.03 -3.84 17.64
N ALA A 104 9.66 -5.10 17.91
CA ALA A 104 10.19 -5.93 18.96
C ALA A 104 9.98 -7.41 18.64
N VAL A 105 10.76 -8.28 19.27
CA VAL A 105 10.58 -9.73 19.21
C VAL A 105 10.51 -10.29 20.62
N ILE A 106 9.49 -11.09 20.91
CA ILE A 106 9.40 -11.90 22.14
C ILE A 106 9.53 -13.37 21.73
N SER A 107 10.60 -14.02 22.13
CA SER A 107 10.86 -15.42 21.75
C SER A 107 11.70 -16.16 22.79
N THR A 108 11.72 -17.49 22.65
CA THR A 108 12.53 -18.34 23.53
C THR A 108 13.98 -18.37 23.08
N THR A 109 14.87 -18.48 24.05
CA THR A 109 16.32 -18.63 23.83
C THR A 109 16.78 -20.08 23.93
N ARG A 110 15.92 -21.00 24.36
CA ARG A 110 16.16 -22.43 24.50
C ARG A 110 14.96 -23.25 24.08
N GLY A 111 15.12 -24.58 24.11
CA GLY A 111 14.00 -25.50 23.88
C GLY A 111 12.93 -25.33 24.95
N ILE A 112 11.68 -25.38 24.53
CA ILE A 112 10.51 -25.22 25.40
C ILE A 112 9.51 -26.35 25.18
N SER A 113 8.81 -26.75 26.25
CA SER A 113 7.72 -27.72 26.14
C SER A 113 6.47 -27.10 25.49
N VAL A 114 5.66 -27.92 24.83
CA VAL A 114 4.40 -27.48 24.23
C VAL A 114 3.47 -26.85 25.28
N THR A 115 3.36 -27.49 26.44
CA THR A 115 2.48 -27.03 27.52
C THR A 115 2.95 -25.71 28.11
N GLY A 116 4.25 -25.57 28.40
CA GLY A 116 4.83 -24.33 28.92
C GLY A 116 4.70 -23.19 27.98
N ASN A 117 4.91 -23.46 26.69
CA ASN A 117 4.73 -22.49 25.60
C ASN A 117 3.30 -21.95 25.55
N ILE A 118 2.30 -22.84 25.46
CA ILE A 118 0.88 -22.46 25.41
C ILE A 118 0.48 -21.65 26.62
N GLN A 119 0.85 -22.12 27.83
CA GLN A 119 0.51 -21.45 29.09
C GLN A 119 1.14 -20.06 29.20
N PHE A 120 2.38 -19.90 28.73
CA PHE A 120 3.04 -18.61 28.72
C PHE A 120 2.34 -17.63 27.76
N LEU A 121 2.06 -18.08 26.55
CA LEU A 121 1.42 -17.23 25.54
C LEU A 121 0.00 -16.82 25.93
N ILE A 122 -0.77 -17.71 26.55
CA ILE A 122 -2.09 -17.35 27.08
C ILE A 122 -1.95 -16.23 28.13
N ARG A 123 -1.02 -16.35 29.08
CA ARG A 123 -0.79 -15.28 30.06
C ARG A 123 -0.33 -13.98 29.42
N LEU A 124 0.57 -14.07 28.43
CA LEU A 124 1.08 -12.90 27.72
C LEU A 124 -0.03 -12.15 26.99
N PHE A 125 -0.84 -12.87 26.20
CA PHE A 125 -1.96 -12.26 25.48
C PHE A 125 -3.05 -11.73 26.40
N ASN A 126 -3.38 -12.44 27.47
CA ASN A 126 -4.31 -11.94 28.46
C ASN A 126 -3.81 -10.62 29.07
N LYS A 127 -2.50 -10.51 29.35
CA LYS A 127 -1.92 -9.29 29.91
C LYS A 127 -1.86 -8.14 28.90
N ILE A 128 -1.53 -8.44 27.63
CA ILE A 128 -1.52 -7.44 26.55
C ILE A 128 -2.92 -6.83 26.32
N PHE A 129 -3.95 -7.67 26.37
CA PHE A 129 -5.33 -7.26 26.05
C PHE A 129 -6.22 -7.10 27.32
N GLU A 130 -5.61 -7.01 28.49
CA GLU A 130 -6.32 -6.76 29.75
C GLU A 130 -7.05 -5.40 29.66
N ASN A 131 -8.37 -5.41 29.93
CA ASN A 131 -9.27 -4.26 29.75
C ASN A 131 -9.08 -3.12 30.76
N ASP A 132 -7.89 -2.92 31.31
CA ASP A 132 -7.64 -1.74 32.13
C ASP A 132 -7.39 -0.52 31.24
N LYS A 133 -8.42 0.29 31.09
CA LYS A 133 -8.47 1.44 30.20
C LYS A 133 -7.51 2.58 30.55
N SER A 134 -6.70 2.46 31.57
CA SER A 134 -5.96 3.58 32.15
C SER A 134 -4.48 3.67 31.78
N SER A 135 -3.84 2.62 31.20
CA SER A 135 -2.42 2.70 30.87
C SER A 135 -2.00 1.78 29.74
N SER A 136 -1.37 2.34 28.71
CA SER A 136 -0.51 1.56 27.82
C SER A 136 0.70 1.05 28.63
N ILE A 137 0.75 -0.24 28.88
CA ILE A 137 1.84 -0.85 29.68
C ILE A 137 3.04 -1.12 28.74
N GLU A 138 4.25 -0.87 29.23
CA GLU A 138 5.48 -1.18 28.48
C GLU A 138 5.62 -2.69 28.28
N LEU A 139 6.15 -3.12 27.13
CA LEU A 139 6.36 -4.53 26.78
C LEU A 139 7.26 -5.24 27.79
N GLY A 140 8.29 -4.56 28.31
CA GLY A 140 9.16 -5.10 29.35
C GLY A 140 8.40 -5.40 30.64
N SER A 141 7.52 -4.50 31.07
CA SER A 141 6.67 -4.66 32.24
C SER A 141 5.66 -5.78 32.06
N ILE A 142 5.05 -5.89 30.88
CA ILE A 142 4.17 -7.03 30.52
C ILE A 142 4.94 -8.34 30.64
N LEU A 143 6.08 -8.43 29.97
CA LEU A 143 6.89 -9.64 29.94
C LEU A 143 7.33 -10.05 31.38
N GLN A 144 7.80 -9.10 32.17
CA GLN A 144 8.20 -9.34 33.55
C GLN A 144 7.03 -9.89 34.37
N SER A 145 5.83 -9.34 34.22
CA SER A 145 4.66 -9.77 35.01
C SER A 145 4.22 -11.20 34.69
N VAL A 146 4.41 -11.69 33.47
CA VAL A 146 4.00 -13.04 33.03
C VAL A 146 5.09 -14.10 33.23
N LYS A 147 6.36 -13.71 33.33
CA LYS A 147 7.49 -14.62 33.60
C LYS A 147 7.36 -15.34 34.96
N ASN A 148 6.82 -14.69 35.97
CA ASN A 148 6.71 -15.21 37.33
C ASN A 148 5.72 -16.39 37.49
N GLY A 149 5.06 -16.82 36.41
CA GLY A 149 4.04 -17.88 36.42
C GLY A 149 4.53 -19.29 36.14
N GLY A 150 5.85 -19.56 36.10
CA GLY A 150 6.38 -20.89 35.85
C GLY A 150 7.81 -20.91 35.33
N SER A 151 8.53 -22.02 35.50
CA SER A 151 9.95 -22.15 35.14
C SER A 151 10.29 -21.92 33.69
N GLU A 152 9.38 -22.24 32.77
CA GLU A 152 9.63 -22.06 31.32
C GLU A 152 9.39 -20.62 30.82
N GLY A 153 8.70 -19.77 31.60
CA GLY A 153 8.55 -18.36 31.29
C GLY A 153 9.88 -17.60 31.26
N GLU A 154 10.88 -18.06 31.98
CA GLU A 154 12.22 -17.46 31.99
C GLU A 154 12.96 -17.61 30.66
N LEU A 155 12.58 -18.62 29.87
CA LEU A 155 13.17 -18.86 28.54
C LEU A 155 12.79 -17.81 27.49
N PHE A 156 11.69 -17.04 27.71
CA PHE A 156 11.29 -15.99 26.84
C PHE A 156 12.05 -14.70 27.10
N HIS A 157 12.57 -14.10 26.04
CA HIS A 157 13.29 -12.84 26.08
C HIS A 157 12.65 -11.82 25.13
N LEU A 158 12.82 -10.53 25.46
CA LEU A 158 12.45 -9.42 24.64
C LEU A 158 13.69 -8.88 23.93
N PHE A 159 13.64 -8.87 22.60
CA PHE A 159 14.58 -8.19 21.74
C PHE A 159 13.91 -6.89 21.28
N GLY A 160 14.46 -5.76 21.68
CA GLY A 160 13.90 -4.43 21.43
C GLY A 160 13.90 -3.55 22.68
N ASP A 161 13.25 -2.41 22.60
CA ASP A 161 13.13 -1.48 23.73
C ASP A 161 12.07 -1.96 24.74
N PRO A 162 12.44 -2.28 26.00
CA PRO A 162 11.48 -2.71 27.01
C PRO A 162 10.49 -1.61 27.43
N ALA A 163 10.81 -0.33 27.18
CA ALA A 163 9.91 0.81 27.44
C ALA A 163 8.90 1.02 26.30
N MET A 164 9.02 0.29 25.19
CA MET A 164 8.08 0.38 24.09
C MET A 164 6.68 -0.05 24.53
N LYS A 165 5.67 0.72 24.07
CA LYS A 165 4.26 0.47 24.30
C LYS A 165 3.60 0.05 23.00
N LEU A 166 2.71 -0.94 23.07
CA LEU A 166 1.84 -1.26 21.95
C LEU A 166 0.85 -0.09 21.74
N ALA A 167 0.70 0.35 20.51
CA ALA A 167 -0.25 1.41 20.15
C ALA A 167 -1.71 0.90 20.15
N LEU A 168 -2.12 0.30 21.27
CA LEU A 168 -3.50 -0.13 21.48
C LEU A 168 -4.28 1.06 22.04
N SER A 169 -5.35 1.45 21.36
CA SER A 169 -6.19 2.53 21.84
C SER A 169 -7.08 2.04 23.00
N PRO A 170 -7.11 2.73 24.14
CA PRO A 170 -8.05 2.45 25.20
C PRO A 170 -9.47 2.95 24.88
N ASN A 171 -9.61 3.82 23.89
CA ASN A 171 -10.86 4.51 23.57
C ASN A 171 -11.69 3.68 22.62
N VAL A 172 -12.57 2.83 23.15
CA VAL A 172 -13.48 2.00 22.37
C VAL A 172 -14.81 2.72 22.20
N ILE A 173 -15.24 2.88 20.95
CA ILE A 173 -16.55 3.45 20.61
C ILE A 173 -17.53 2.31 20.42
N SER A 174 -18.59 2.31 21.22
CA SER A 174 -19.72 1.38 21.12
C SER A 174 -20.95 2.00 20.45
N ASP A 175 -21.02 3.32 20.35
CA ASP A 175 -22.14 4.03 19.71
C ASP A 175 -21.86 4.23 18.21
N ALA A 176 -21.98 3.12 17.48
CA ALA A 176 -21.83 3.06 16.04
C ALA A 176 -22.86 2.09 15.45
N PHE A 177 -23.41 2.44 14.29
CA PHE A 177 -24.41 1.61 13.61
C PHE A 177 -24.32 1.80 12.08
N VAL A 178 -24.98 0.88 11.38
CA VAL A 178 -25.08 0.88 9.91
C VAL A 178 -26.54 0.97 9.50
N VAL A 179 -26.83 1.75 8.47
CA VAL A 179 -28.16 1.90 7.88
C VAL A 179 -28.11 1.66 6.38
N PRO A 180 -28.95 0.76 5.84
CA PRO A 180 -29.78 -0.23 6.54
C PRO A 180 -28.93 -1.33 7.19
N ASP A 181 -29.47 -2.10 8.14
CA ASP A 181 -28.81 -3.25 8.75
C ASP A 181 -28.73 -4.48 7.82
N THR A 182 -29.58 -4.51 6.81
CA THR A 182 -29.64 -5.53 5.76
C THR A 182 -29.43 -4.86 4.40
N ILE A 183 -28.34 -5.19 3.74
CA ILE A 183 -27.88 -4.52 2.53
C ILE A 183 -27.75 -5.53 1.39
N SER A 184 -28.29 -5.18 0.22
CA SER A 184 -28.14 -5.99 -0.99
C SER A 184 -26.80 -5.71 -1.67
N THR A 185 -26.32 -6.67 -2.45
CA THR A 185 -25.16 -6.41 -3.34
C THR A 185 -25.45 -5.23 -4.27
N LEU A 186 -24.45 -4.40 -4.50
CA LEU A 186 -24.46 -3.13 -5.25
C LEU A 186 -25.24 -1.98 -4.57
N GLU A 187 -25.91 -2.22 -3.47
CA GLU A 187 -26.51 -1.15 -2.65
C GLU A 187 -25.44 -0.43 -1.80
N THR A 188 -25.77 0.78 -1.42
CA THR A 188 -24.95 1.62 -0.56
C THR A 188 -25.46 1.55 0.88
N GLY A 189 -24.57 1.21 1.81
CA GLY A 189 -24.77 1.35 3.23
C GLY A 189 -24.13 2.62 3.78
N LYS A 190 -24.60 3.08 4.91
CA LYS A 190 -24.05 4.22 5.63
C LYS A 190 -23.62 3.81 7.04
N LEU A 191 -22.33 4.00 7.34
CA LEU A 191 -21.77 3.90 8.68
C LEU A 191 -21.98 5.23 9.39
N SER A 192 -22.55 5.21 10.59
CA SER A 192 -22.73 6.36 11.47
C SER A 192 -22.07 6.09 12.81
N ILE A 193 -21.24 7.02 13.30
CA ILE A 193 -20.51 6.90 14.57
C ILE A 193 -20.64 8.22 15.31
N ASN A 194 -21.08 8.17 16.58
CA ASN A 194 -21.02 9.31 17.46
C ASN A 194 -19.61 9.44 18.04
N SER A 195 -18.90 10.49 17.63
CA SER A 195 -17.52 10.74 18.01
C SER A 195 -17.48 11.56 19.32
N PRO A 196 -16.57 11.23 20.25
CA PRO A 196 -16.33 12.06 21.44
C PRO A 196 -15.55 13.35 21.13
N THR A 197 -15.10 13.53 19.87
CA THR A 197 -14.36 14.71 19.40
C THR A 197 -15.08 15.39 18.25
N GLU A 198 -14.92 16.71 18.14
CA GLU A 198 -15.64 17.51 17.14
C GLU A 198 -15.20 17.26 15.69
N SER A 199 -13.92 16.90 15.50
CA SER A 199 -13.37 16.64 14.16
C SER A 199 -12.25 15.62 14.21
N GLY A 200 -11.93 15.06 13.04
CA GLY A 200 -10.86 14.08 12.91
C GLY A 200 -10.87 13.39 11.55
N SER A 201 -10.05 12.37 11.45
CA SER A 201 -9.99 11.53 10.25
C SER A 201 -9.70 10.08 10.63
N GLY A 202 -10.16 9.15 9.80
CA GLY A 202 -10.00 7.74 10.07
C GLY A 202 -10.28 6.87 8.88
N SER A 203 -10.38 5.57 9.16
CA SER A 203 -10.68 4.55 8.17
C SER A 203 -11.59 3.47 8.74
N PHE A 204 -12.25 2.76 7.85
CA PHE A 204 -13.03 1.59 8.21
C PHE A 204 -12.91 0.51 7.13
N VAL A 205 -13.14 -0.72 7.55
CA VAL A 205 -13.16 -1.88 6.67
C VAL A 205 -14.49 -2.60 6.87
N LEU A 206 -15.27 -2.72 5.80
CA LEU A 206 -16.39 -3.66 5.75
C LEU A 206 -15.81 -5.03 5.37
N GLN A 207 -16.05 -5.99 6.21
CA GLN A 207 -15.60 -7.36 6.08
C GLN A 207 -16.78 -8.30 5.98
N ASP A 208 -16.72 -9.22 5.04
CA ASP A 208 -17.71 -10.28 4.89
C ASP A 208 -17.80 -11.18 6.14
N ALA A 209 -18.81 -12.00 6.20
CA ALA A 209 -18.96 -12.98 7.26
C ALA A 209 -17.77 -13.94 7.31
N ASP A 210 -17.35 -14.29 8.52
CA ASP A 210 -16.34 -15.32 8.70
C ASP A 210 -16.88 -16.68 8.23
N ILE A 211 -16.02 -17.48 7.60
CA ILE A 211 -16.34 -18.77 7.01
C ILE A 211 -15.76 -19.87 7.90
N GLU A 212 -16.62 -20.75 8.40
CA GLU A 212 -16.15 -21.95 9.09
C GLU A 212 -15.52 -22.91 8.10
N LYS A 213 -14.28 -23.32 8.37
CA LYS A 213 -13.56 -24.35 7.62
C LYS A 213 -13.23 -25.51 8.51
N VAL A 214 -13.36 -26.71 7.95
CA VAL A 214 -12.93 -27.93 8.59
C VAL A 214 -11.81 -28.54 7.72
N VAL A 215 -10.65 -28.74 8.31
CA VAL A 215 -9.52 -29.39 7.66
C VAL A 215 -9.27 -30.72 8.34
N SER A 216 -9.33 -31.81 7.55
CA SER A 216 -8.96 -33.14 8.00
C SER A 216 -7.50 -33.44 7.66
N PHE A 217 -6.81 -34.11 8.57
CA PHE A 217 -5.42 -34.53 8.40
C PHE A 217 -5.17 -35.86 9.07
N PHE A 218 -4.12 -36.56 8.67
CA PHE A 218 -3.72 -37.83 9.29
C PHE A 218 -2.64 -37.58 10.35
N TYR A 219 -2.89 -38.02 11.57
CA TYR A 219 -1.89 -38.13 12.62
C TYR A 219 -1.55 -39.62 12.82
N GLY A 220 -0.45 -40.08 12.21
CA GLY A 220 -0.16 -41.49 12.06
C GLY A 220 -1.20 -42.19 11.18
N SER A 221 -1.90 -43.17 11.73
CA SER A 221 -3.00 -43.91 11.04
C SER A 221 -4.40 -43.37 11.38
N ARG A 222 -4.49 -42.30 12.15
CA ARG A 222 -5.76 -41.73 12.62
C ARG A 222 -6.09 -40.48 11.84
N GLU A 223 -7.29 -40.43 11.29
CA GLU A 223 -7.83 -39.19 10.72
C GLU A 223 -8.36 -38.29 11.83
N GLU A 224 -7.91 -37.07 11.87
CA GLU A 224 -8.38 -36.03 12.79
C GLU A 224 -8.83 -34.82 11.98
N SER A 225 -9.67 -33.97 12.59
CA SER A 225 -10.14 -32.74 11.95
C SER A 225 -10.09 -31.56 12.90
N ILE A 226 -9.78 -30.41 12.36
CA ILE A 226 -9.81 -29.12 13.08
C ILE A 226 -10.81 -28.21 12.36
N ALA A 227 -11.77 -27.67 13.13
CA ALA A 227 -12.65 -26.61 12.68
C ALA A 227 -12.07 -25.26 13.12
N PHE A 228 -12.03 -24.29 12.23
CA PHE A 228 -11.64 -22.92 12.51
C PHE A 228 -12.41 -21.94 11.63
N PHE A 229 -12.46 -20.67 12.09
CA PHE A 229 -13.07 -19.62 11.29
C PHE A 229 -11.98 -18.90 10.47
N GLU A 230 -12.15 -18.93 9.15
CA GLU A 230 -11.39 -18.08 8.25
C GLU A 230 -12.07 -16.71 8.16
N GLN A 231 -11.29 -15.67 8.28
CA GLN A 231 -11.76 -14.29 8.19
C GLN A 231 -12.37 -14.03 6.81
N GLY A 232 -13.57 -13.44 6.75
CA GLY A 232 -14.22 -13.06 5.52
C GLY A 232 -13.42 -12.02 4.72
N ALA A 233 -13.66 -11.95 3.42
CA ALA A 233 -12.96 -11.00 2.53
C ALA A 233 -13.25 -9.54 2.92
N ASN A 234 -12.30 -8.65 2.64
CA ASN A 234 -12.55 -7.21 2.71
C ASN A 234 -13.43 -6.80 1.53
N LEU A 235 -14.64 -6.36 1.81
CA LEU A 235 -15.60 -5.91 0.80
C LEU A 235 -15.42 -4.42 0.45
N PHE A 236 -14.98 -3.62 1.43
CA PHE A 236 -14.76 -2.19 1.27
C PHE A 236 -13.73 -1.68 2.28
N LYS A 237 -12.86 -0.75 1.85
CA LYS A 237 -11.88 -0.07 2.72
C LYS A 237 -12.00 1.43 2.52
N GLY A 238 -12.79 2.07 3.37
CA GLY A 238 -13.07 3.51 3.30
C GLY A 238 -12.17 4.35 4.18
N LYS A 239 -11.92 5.57 3.74
CA LYS A 239 -11.33 6.64 4.55
C LYS A 239 -12.37 7.72 4.74
N PHE A 240 -12.38 8.36 5.92
CA PHE A 240 -13.28 9.45 6.21
C PHE A 240 -12.58 10.59 6.94
N ALA A 241 -13.09 11.79 6.72
CA ALA A 241 -12.81 12.96 7.54
C ALA A 241 -14.15 13.54 8.00
N PHE A 242 -14.22 14.00 9.24
CA PHE A 242 -15.47 14.47 9.84
C PHE A 242 -15.30 15.79 10.58
N LYS A 243 -16.42 16.48 10.73
CA LYS A 243 -16.61 17.69 11.53
C LYS A 243 -17.94 17.53 12.28
N ASN A 244 -18.11 18.26 13.38
CA ASN A 244 -19.34 18.30 14.19
C ASN A 244 -19.65 16.99 14.97
N ALA A 245 -18.63 16.27 15.43
CA ALA A 245 -18.75 15.08 16.27
C ALA A 245 -19.58 13.91 15.68
N LEU A 246 -20.07 14.02 14.46
CA LEU A 246 -20.79 12.96 13.76
C LEU A 246 -19.97 12.48 12.56
N ILE A 247 -19.65 11.20 12.56
CA ILE A 247 -19.02 10.53 11.43
C ILE A 247 -20.11 9.85 10.62
N GLU A 248 -20.28 10.27 9.39
CA GLU A 248 -21.13 9.60 8.41
C GLU A 248 -20.28 9.25 7.20
N SER A 249 -20.17 7.97 6.87
CA SER A 249 -19.42 7.50 5.71
C SER A 249 -20.20 6.44 4.97
N GLN A 250 -20.17 6.51 3.65
CA GLN A 250 -20.84 5.54 2.80
C GLN A 250 -19.88 4.44 2.39
N PHE A 251 -20.44 3.28 2.06
CA PHE A 251 -19.74 2.17 1.43
C PHE A 251 -20.68 1.45 0.48
N ARG A 252 -20.15 0.71 -0.47
CA ARG A 252 -20.92 -0.12 -1.39
C ARG A 252 -20.56 -1.59 -1.23
N VAL A 253 -21.55 -2.45 -1.25
CA VAL A 253 -21.37 -3.90 -1.16
C VAL A 253 -21.13 -4.46 -2.57
N PRO A 254 -20.01 -5.15 -2.83
CA PRO A 254 -19.76 -5.75 -4.14
C PRO A 254 -20.67 -6.96 -4.40
N LYS A 255 -20.71 -7.44 -5.63
CA LYS A 255 -21.38 -8.73 -5.97
C LYS A 255 -20.71 -9.93 -5.30
N ASP A 256 -19.40 -9.83 -5.08
CA ASP A 256 -18.58 -10.92 -4.54
C ASP A 256 -18.68 -11.04 -3.02
N ILE A 257 -19.83 -11.43 -2.51
CA ILE A 257 -20.04 -11.79 -1.10
C ILE A 257 -20.08 -13.31 -0.92
N SER A 258 -19.90 -13.78 0.31
CA SER A 258 -19.91 -15.22 0.65
C SER A 258 -21.30 -15.85 0.65
N PHE A 259 -22.37 -15.04 0.57
CA PHE A 259 -23.75 -15.48 0.75
C PHE A 259 -23.97 -16.28 2.04
N SER A 260 -23.20 -16.00 3.07
CA SER A 260 -23.31 -16.64 4.38
C SER A 260 -24.59 -16.20 5.10
N LYS A 261 -25.08 -17.07 6.00
CA LYS A 261 -26.12 -16.71 6.96
C LYS A 261 -25.59 -15.90 8.15
N ASN A 262 -24.25 -15.87 8.31
CA ASN A 262 -23.60 -15.09 9.34
C ASN A 262 -23.53 -13.62 8.94
N THR A 263 -23.30 -12.75 9.91
CA THR A 263 -23.22 -11.31 9.69
C THR A 263 -21.85 -10.86 9.24
N ALA A 264 -21.83 -9.89 8.33
CA ALA A 264 -20.68 -9.08 8.04
C ALA A 264 -20.40 -8.10 9.19
N LYS A 265 -19.21 -7.53 9.20
CA LYS A 265 -18.76 -6.61 10.25
C LYS A 265 -18.01 -5.42 9.67
N ILE A 266 -18.14 -4.26 10.30
CA ILE A 266 -17.27 -3.11 10.07
C ILE A 266 -16.37 -2.97 11.28
N ARG A 267 -15.07 -2.76 11.02
CA ARG A 267 -14.10 -2.28 12.00
C ARG A 267 -13.64 -0.90 11.57
N PHE A 268 -13.57 0.02 12.51
CA PHE A 268 -13.14 1.38 12.23
C PHE A 268 -12.15 1.89 13.27
N ASN A 269 -11.36 2.84 12.85
CA ASN A 269 -10.46 3.60 13.72
C ASN A 269 -10.37 5.05 13.23
N PHE A 270 -10.11 5.98 14.14
CA PHE A 270 -9.89 7.38 13.80
C PHE A 270 -9.02 8.10 14.84
N ILE A 271 -8.46 9.21 14.41
CA ILE A 271 -7.74 10.14 15.27
C ILE A 271 -8.60 11.40 15.37
N GLY A 272 -8.92 11.80 16.60
CA GLY A 272 -9.62 13.03 16.88
C GLY A 272 -8.71 14.25 16.84
N ASN A 273 -9.30 15.46 16.85
CA ASN A 273 -8.55 16.72 16.95
C ASN A 273 -7.78 16.88 18.27
N ASN A 274 -8.11 16.09 19.29
CA ASN A 274 -7.37 15.94 20.54
C ASN A 274 -6.13 15.04 20.44
N GLN A 275 -5.80 14.54 19.24
CA GLN A 275 -4.72 13.59 18.94
C GLN A 275 -4.89 12.20 19.61
N GLU A 276 -6.03 11.90 20.16
CA GLU A 276 -6.33 10.57 20.68
C GLU A 276 -6.83 9.64 19.59
N HIS A 277 -6.50 8.35 19.74
CA HIS A 277 -6.96 7.29 18.86
C HIS A 277 -8.21 6.65 19.40
N TYR A 278 -9.15 6.38 18.52
CA TYR A 278 -10.43 5.73 18.80
C TYR A 278 -10.60 4.53 17.88
N LEU A 279 -11.24 3.49 18.36
CA LEU A 279 -11.56 2.30 17.57
C LEU A 279 -12.95 1.76 17.94
N GLY A 280 -13.53 0.97 17.04
CA GLY A 280 -14.81 0.32 17.30
C GLY A 280 -15.21 -0.63 16.20
N SER A 281 -16.36 -1.27 16.39
CA SER A 281 -16.90 -2.19 15.40
C SER A 281 -18.42 -2.23 15.41
N VAL A 282 -18.99 -2.57 14.25
CA VAL A 282 -20.39 -2.93 14.07
C VAL A 282 -20.45 -4.34 13.51
N THR A 283 -21.11 -5.27 14.19
CA THR A 283 -21.05 -6.70 13.87
C THR A 283 -22.38 -7.31 13.37
N SER A 284 -23.45 -6.55 13.32
CA SER A 284 -24.79 -7.05 12.98
C SER A 284 -25.24 -6.54 11.60
N ILE A 285 -24.43 -6.81 10.55
CA ILE A 285 -24.71 -6.38 9.18
C ILE A 285 -25.08 -7.61 8.36
N PHE A 286 -26.31 -7.66 7.84
CA PHE A 286 -26.76 -8.75 6.98
C PHE A 286 -26.58 -8.38 5.51
N LEU A 287 -25.88 -9.25 4.76
CA LEU A 287 -25.70 -9.10 3.33
C LEU A 287 -26.58 -10.09 2.57
N LYS A 288 -27.18 -9.63 1.48
CA LYS A 288 -28.06 -10.47 0.63
C LYS A 288 -27.83 -10.19 -0.85
N PRO A 289 -28.22 -11.12 -1.75
CA PRO A 289 -28.21 -10.86 -3.19
C PRO A 289 -29.08 -9.65 -3.55
N GLY A 290 -28.54 -8.80 -4.44
CA GLY A 290 -29.28 -7.70 -5.05
C GLY A 290 -29.82 -8.03 -6.44
N PRO A 291 -30.55 -7.10 -7.08
CA PRO A 291 -31.01 -7.27 -8.44
C PRO A 291 -29.81 -7.32 -9.44
N PRO A 292 -30.03 -7.83 -10.67
CA PRO A 292 -29.03 -7.76 -11.72
C PRO A 292 -28.57 -6.31 -11.98
N SER A 293 -27.28 -6.13 -12.20
CA SER A 293 -26.71 -4.83 -12.61
C SER A 293 -26.98 -4.55 -14.09
N MET A 294 -27.24 -3.29 -14.41
CA MET A 294 -27.24 -2.78 -15.79
C MET A 294 -25.87 -2.23 -16.19
N ASP A 295 -24.93 -2.15 -15.26
CA ASP A 295 -23.55 -1.75 -15.49
C ASP A 295 -22.79 -2.86 -16.20
N VAL A 296 -22.14 -2.49 -17.32
CA VAL A 296 -21.38 -3.40 -18.19
C VAL A 296 -19.98 -2.86 -18.51
N GLU A 297 -19.63 -1.69 -17.95
CA GLU A 297 -18.34 -1.05 -18.13
C GLU A 297 -17.47 -1.30 -16.90
N GLY A 298 -16.21 -1.66 -17.10
CA GLY A 298 -15.25 -1.85 -16.00
C GLY A 298 -14.55 -0.54 -15.61
N PRO A 299 -13.75 -0.56 -14.54
CA PRO A 299 -13.17 0.65 -13.96
C PRO A 299 -12.19 1.36 -14.91
N ILE A 300 -12.21 2.69 -14.88
CA ILE A 300 -11.20 3.52 -15.53
C ILE A 300 -9.92 3.49 -14.69
N ILE A 301 -8.81 3.12 -15.34
CA ILE A 301 -7.48 3.06 -14.73
C ILE A 301 -6.62 4.17 -15.32
N THR A 302 -6.06 5.04 -14.47
CA THR A 302 -5.16 6.12 -14.88
C THR A 302 -3.93 6.15 -13.98
N TYR A 303 -2.88 6.81 -14.47
CA TYR A 303 -1.59 6.89 -13.79
C TYR A 303 -1.23 8.35 -13.56
N GLU A 304 -0.75 8.67 -12.37
CA GLU A 304 -0.32 10.02 -12.00
C GLU A 304 0.90 9.98 -11.07
N THR A 305 1.64 11.08 -11.02
CA THR A 305 2.70 11.27 -10.03
C THR A 305 2.10 11.53 -8.65
N ASP A 306 2.93 11.55 -7.63
CA ASP A 306 2.57 11.97 -6.26
C ASP A 306 2.03 13.41 -6.20
N THR A 307 2.49 14.28 -7.11
CA THR A 307 2.02 15.67 -7.25
C THR A 307 0.70 15.82 -8.04
N GLY A 308 0.18 14.72 -8.60
CA GLY A 308 -1.08 14.69 -9.35
C GLY A 308 -0.94 14.97 -10.86
N ARG A 309 0.28 14.96 -11.41
CA ARG A 309 0.49 15.04 -12.88
C ARG A 309 0.11 13.71 -13.53
N ASN A 310 -0.79 13.74 -14.50
CA ASN A 310 -1.13 12.57 -15.30
C ASN A 310 0.08 12.05 -16.07
N LEU A 311 0.29 10.75 -16.03
CA LEU A 311 1.35 10.04 -16.72
C LEU A 311 0.79 9.33 -17.97
N ARG A 312 1.62 9.30 -19.03
CA ARG A 312 1.35 8.58 -20.29
C ARG A 312 2.54 7.72 -20.64
N SER A 313 2.33 6.69 -21.41
CA SER A 313 3.44 5.85 -21.89
C SER A 313 4.44 6.70 -22.68
N GLY A 314 5.73 6.53 -22.32
CA GLY A 314 6.84 7.32 -22.83
C GLY A 314 7.26 8.48 -21.93
N ASP A 315 6.48 8.82 -20.91
CA ASP A 315 6.87 9.87 -19.95
C ASP A 315 8.10 9.47 -19.12
N HIS A 316 8.74 10.50 -18.57
CA HIS A 316 9.91 10.37 -17.69
C HIS A 316 9.51 10.64 -16.25
N ILE A 317 10.04 9.85 -15.33
CA ILE A 317 9.90 10.03 -13.88
C ILE A 317 11.26 9.89 -13.20
N ASN A 318 11.40 10.40 -11.98
CA ASN A 318 12.61 10.25 -11.18
C ASN A 318 12.68 8.85 -10.55
N GLU A 319 13.88 8.38 -10.21
CA GLU A 319 14.17 7.06 -9.67
C GLU A 319 13.29 6.68 -8.46
N ASN A 320 13.05 7.60 -7.55
CA ASN A 320 12.25 7.37 -6.34
C ASN A 320 10.80 7.88 -6.46
N ALA A 321 10.33 8.15 -7.68
CA ALA A 321 8.99 8.67 -7.87
C ALA A 321 7.93 7.59 -7.59
N VAL A 322 6.90 7.97 -6.85
CA VAL A 322 5.72 7.14 -6.65
C VAL A 322 4.80 7.29 -7.85
N VAL A 323 4.46 6.18 -8.49
CA VAL A 323 3.41 6.13 -9.51
C VAL A 323 2.08 5.80 -8.81
N LYS A 324 1.18 6.76 -8.75
CA LYS A 324 -0.18 6.54 -8.26
C LYS A 324 -1.03 5.93 -9.38
N ILE A 325 -1.53 4.74 -9.14
CA ILE A 325 -2.51 4.08 -9.99
C ILE A 325 -3.88 4.42 -9.44
N ARG A 326 -4.65 5.19 -10.19
CA ARG A 326 -5.99 5.62 -9.82
C ARG A 326 -7.01 4.75 -10.52
N PHE A 327 -8.00 4.32 -9.76
CA PHE A 327 -9.15 3.56 -10.22
C PHE A 327 -10.41 4.37 -9.97
N SER A 328 -11.32 4.40 -10.92
CA SER A 328 -12.63 5.03 -10.74
C SER A 328 -13.71 4.31 -11.49
N ASP A 329 -14.86 4.09 -10.83
CA ASP A 329 -16.02 3.45 -11.39
C ASP A 329 -17.29 3.86 -10.63
N PRO A 330 -18.43 4.14 -11.32
CA PRO A 330 -19.70 4.46 -10.65
C PRO A 330 -20.21 3.35 -9.73
N SER A 331 -19.93 2.10 -10.06
CA SER A 331 -20.28 0.93 -9.21
C SER A 331 -19.27 0.68 -8.08
N GLY A 332 -18.13 1.39 -8.09
CA GLY A 332 -17.02 1.22 -7.16
C GLY A 332 -16.08 0.07 -7.58
N ILE A 333 -14.99 -0.10 -6.86
CA ILE A 333 -13.90 -1.02 -7.20
C ILE A 333 -14.01 -2.30 -6.36
N ASN A 334 -13.96 -3.45 -7.00
CA ASN A 334 -13.96 -4.75 -6.32
C ASN A 334 -12.58 -5.02 -5.69
N ILE A 335 -12.54 -5.06 -4.37
CA ILE A 335 -11.32 -5.30 -3.58
C ILE A 335 -11.35 -6.63 -2.82
N THR A 336 -12.31 -7.49 -3.11
CA THR A 336 -12.49 -8.76 -2.39
C THR A 336 -11.31 -9.71 -2.56
N GLY A 337 -10.56 -9.56 -3.66
CA GLY A 337 -9.47 -10.47 -4.03
C GLY A 337 -9.95 -11.88 -4.33
N LYS A 338 -11.24 -12.05 -4.70
CA LYS A 338 -11.79 -13.32 -5.13
C LYS A 338 -11.11 -13.76 -6.41
N LYS A 339 -10.74 -15.03 -6.47
CA LYS A 339 -10.05 -15.59 -7.64
C LYS A 339 -10.78 -15.29 -8.95
N GLY A 340 -10.09 -14.63 -9.86
CA GLY A 340 -10.60 -14.16 -11.14
C GLY A 340 -11.19 -12.74 -11.10
N HIS A 341 -11.27 -12.09 -9.94
CA HIS A 341 -11.72 -10.70 -9.77
C HIS A 341 -10.72 -9.89 -8.92
N GLU A 342 -9.45 -10.30 -8.92
CA GLU A 342 -8.40 -9.60 -8.19
C GLU A 342 -7.99 -8.30 -8.89
N LEU A 343 -7.50 -7.33 -8.12
CA LEU A 343 -6.68 -6.25 -8.65
C LEU A 343 -5.26 -6.78 -8.81
N ILE A 344 -4.81 -6.94 -10.03
CA ILE A 344 -3.48 -7.49 -10.33
C ILE A 344 -2.60 -6.41 -10.95
N LEU A 345 -1.41 -6.26 -10.43
CA LEU A 345 -0.33 -5.51 -11.04
C LEU A 345 0.71 -6.50 -11.54
N LYS A 346 0.98 -6.46 -12.83
CA LYS A 346 2.02 -7.26 -13.48
C LYS A 346 3.14 -6.36 -13.96
N ASP A 347 4.33 -6.56 -13.42
CA ASP A 347 5.54 -6.00 -13.99
C ASP A 347 5.95 -6.85 -15.20
N GLN A 348 5.91 -6.25 -16.38
CA GLN A 348 6.20 -6.96 -17.63
C GLN A 348 7.71 -7.17 -17.87
N LEU A 349 8.58 -6.42 -17.15
CA LEU A 349 10.03 -6.59 -17.26
C LEU A 349 10.52 -7.79 -16.47
N SER A 350 10.07 -7.92 -15.22
CA SER A 350 10.41 -9.04 -14.33
C SER A 350 9.44 -10.22 -14.45
N ASN A 351 8.33 -10.07 -15.18
CA ASN A 351 7.21 -11.02 -15.26
C ASN A 351 6.61 -11.38 -13.89
N ARG A 352 6.74 -10.48 -12.91
CA ARG A 352 6.19 -10.65 -11.56
C ARG A 352 4.77 -10.13 -11.51
N GLU A 353 3.87 -10.93 -10.95
CA GLU A 353 2.50 -10.55 -10.66
C GLU A 353 2.30 -10.32 -9.15
N SER A 354 1.57 -9.28 -8.81
CA SER A 354 1.21 -8.94 -7.43
C SER A 354 -0.28 -8.69 -7.31
N ASN A 355 -0.94 -9.34 -6.36
CA ASN A 355 -2.32 -9.05 -6.02
C ASN A 355 -2.38 -7.84 -5.10
N ILE A 356 -2.86 -6.72 -5.63
CA ILE A 356 -2.92 -5.43 -4.92
C ILE A 356 -4.31 -5.13 -4.33
N SER A 357 -5.27 -6.06 -4.40
CA SER A 357 -6.65 -5.85 -3.92
C SER A 357 -6.69 -5.37 -2.47
N LYS A 358 -5.84 -5.92 -1.61
CA LYS A 358 -5.78 -5.56 -0.21
C LYS A 358 -5.01 -4.27 0.08
N LEU A 359 -4.16 -3.83 -0.85
CA LEU A 359 -3.35 -2.62 -0.75
C LEU A 359 -4.09 -1.38 -1.29
N PHE A 360 -5.13 -1.59 -2.08
CA PHE A 360 -6.00 -0.52 -2.57
C PHE A 360 -6.72 0.18 -1.41
N ASN A 361 -6.87 1.50 -1.54
CA ASN A 361 -7.66 2.31 -0.62
C ASN A 361 -8.57 3.26 -1.40
N TYR A 362 -9.84 3.33 -1.00
CA TYR A 362 -10.74 4.37 -1.49
C TYR A 362 -10.26 5.75 -1.05
N ASP A 363 -10.52 6.75 -1.88
CA ASP A 363 -10.28 8.15 -1.54
C ASP A 363 -11.16 8.57 -0.34
N VAL A 364 -10.78 9.65 0.34
CA VAL A 364 -11.54 10.15 1.50
C VAL A 364 -12.98 10.47 1.11
N ASN A 365 -13.93 9.86 1.82
CA ASN A 365 -15.37 9.98 1.59
C ASN A 365 -15.84 9.55 0.18
N SER A 366 -15.08 8.73 -0.53
CA SER A 366 -15.46 8.19 -1.84
C SER A 366 -15.89 6.74 -1.75
N ILE A 367 -16.85 6.35 -2.61
CA ILE A 367 -17.28 4.97 -2.85
C ILE A 367 -17.06 4.54 -4.30
N THR A 368 -16.50 5.44 -5.12
CA THR A 368 -16.35 5.26 -6.57
C THR A 368 -14.92 5.37 -7.06
N SER A 369 -14.02 5.93 -6.25
CA SER A 369 -12.62 6.13 -6.65
C SER A 369 -11.65 5.83 -5.54
N GLY A 370 -10.44 5.44 -5.92
CA GLY A 370 -9.35 5.20 -4.99
C GLY A 370 -8.02 4.98 -5.70
N THR A 371 -6.99 4.72 -4.92
CA THR A 371 -5.62 4.66 -5.41
C THR A 371 -4.82 3.50 -4.83
N TYR A 372 -3.85 3.05 -5.62
CA TYR A 372 -2.71 2.25 -5.18
C TYR A 372 -1.42 2.99 -5.53
N ASN A 373 -0.49 3.05 -4.59
CA ASN A 373 0.81 3.69 -4.80
C ASN A 373 1.84 2.62 -5.16
N PHE A 374 2.33 2.66 -6.40
CA PHE A 374 3.40 1.79 -6.87
C PHE A 374 4.74 2.49 -6.68
N LEU A 375 5.64 1.85 -5.93
CA LEU A 375 7.02 2.27 -5.76
C LEU A 375 7.92 1.32 -6.55
N HIS A 376 8.69 1.87 -7.49
CA HIS A 376 9.68 1.09 -8.22
C HIS A 376 10.87 0.76 -7.31
N SER A 377 11.28 -0.51 -7.31
CA SER A 377 12.35 -1.00 -6.44
C SER A 377 13.49 -1.71 -7.17
N ASP A 378 13.41 -1.81 -8.50
CA ASP A 378 14.39 -2.54 -9.30
C ASP A 378 15.42 -1.58 -9.93
N ASP A 379 16.64 -2.06 -10.17
CA ASP A 379 17.73 -1.30 -10.83
C ASP A 379 17.49 -1.01 -12.33
N ASN A 380 16.28 -1.27 -12.82
CA ASN A 380 15.91 -1.03 -14.21
C ASN A 380 15.65 0.46 -14.45
N ASN A 381 16.16 1.00 -15.54
CA ASN A 381 15.92 2.40 -15.95
C ASN A 381 14.55 2.62 -16.61
N SER A 382 13.61 1.72 -16.41
CA SER A 382 12.25 1.84 -16.95
C SER A 382 11.24 1.04 -16.13
N ILE A 383 9.99 1.49 -16.15
CA ILE A 383 8.83 0.79 -15.60
C ILE A 383 7.97 0.34 -16.77
N ASN A 384 7.54 -0.91 -16.78
CA ASN A 384 6.57 -1.41 -17.74
C ASN A 384 5.57 -2.31 -16.98
N ILE A 385 4.44 -1.71 -16.61
CA ILE A 385 3.42 -2.39 -15.80
C ILE A 385 2.10 -2.49 -16.54
N MET A 386 1.40 -3.60 -16.29
CA MET A 386 0.02 -3.82 -16.67
C MET A 386 -0.83 -3.99 -15.42
N VAL A 387 -1.99 -3.39 -15.39
CA VAL A 387 -2.92 -3.42 -14.26
C VAL A 387 -4.26 -3.93 -14.74
N SER A 388 -4.77 -4.98 -14.10
CA SER A 388 -6.12 -5.51 -14.29
C SER A 388 -6.96 -5.22 -13.07
N ALA A 389 -8.20 -4.78 -13.27
CA ALA A 389 -9.11 -4.41 -12.20
C ALA A 389 -10.55 -4.82 -12.54
N TRP A 390 -11.37 -4.93 -11.52
CA TRP A 390 -12.79 -5.24 -11.61
C TRP A 390 -13.60 -4.21 -10.80
N ASP A 391 -14.79 -3.87 -11.29
CA ASP A 391 -15.75 -3.10 -10.52
C ASP A 391 -16.56 -4.00 -9.56
N ASN A 392 -17.40 -3.40 -8.73
CA ASN A 392 -18.28 -4.13 -7.82
C ASN A 392 -19.40 -4.92 -8.53
N ALA A 393 -19.66 -4.64 -9.82
CA ALA A 393 -20.60 -5.39 -10.67
C ALA A 393 -19.90 -6.53 -11.44
N ASN A 394 -18.61 -6.74 -11.23
CA ASN A 394 -17.74 -7.74 -11.85
C ASN A 394 -17.50 -7.49 -13.35
N ASN A 395 -17.38 -6.24 -13.76
CA ASN A 395 -16.91 -5.89 -15.11
C ASN A 395 -15.40 -5.63 -15.06
N PRO A 396 -14.61 -6.21 -16.01
CA PRO A 396 -13.16 -6.08 -16.03
C PRO A 396 -12.67 -4.83 -16.77
N SER A 397 -11.49 -4.37 -16.40
CA SER A 397 -10.68 -3.45 -17.19
C SER A 397 -9.19 -3.77 -17.08
N GLU A 398 -8.45 -3.46 -18.14
CA GLU A 398 -6.99 -3.54 -18.16
C GLU A 398 -6.40 -2.24 -18.69
N SER A 399 -5.24 -1.88 -18.16
CA SER A 399 -4.47 -0.74 -18.61
C SER A 399 -2.99 -1.01 -18.44
N SER A 400 -2.16 -0.45 -19.31
CA SER A 400 -0.71 -0.56 -19.22
C SER A 400 -0.04 0.78 -19.36
N ILE A 401 1.13 0.93 -18.73
CA ILE A 401 1.98 2.10 -18.88
C ILE A 401 3.44 1.70 -18.94
N GLN A 402 4.18 2.39 -19.81
CA GLN A 402 5.62 2.29 -19.91
C GLN A 402 6.24 3.66 -19.63
N LEU A 403 7.13 3.73 -18.63
CA LEU A 403 7.80 4.95 -18.20
C LEU A 403 9.31 4.76 -18.25
N SER A 404 10.05 5.85 -18.48
CA SER A 404 11.51 5.88 -18.39
C SER A 404 11.93 6.50 -17.08
N ILE A 405 12.91 5.90 -16.39
CA ILE A 405 13.48 6.44 -15.16
C ILE A 405 14.69 7.30 -15.52
N VAL A 406 14.76 8.47 -14.90
CA VAL A 406 15.85 9.42 -15.07
C VAL A 406 16.58 9.58 -13.73
N ASN A 407 17.84 9.15 -13.71
CA ASN A 407 18.68 9.17 -12.50
C ASN A 407 19.45 10.47 -12.34
N SER A 408 18.97 11.59 -12.90
CA SER A 408 19.69 12.84 -12.92
C SER A 408 18.79 13.99 -12.45
N ASP A 409 19.27 14.71 -11.46
CA ASP A 409 18.72 16.01 -11.08
C ASP A 409 19.00 17.08 -12.13
N ALA A 410 19.86 16.78 -13.10
CA ALA A 410 20.17 17.65 -14.22
C ALA A 410 19.03 17.71 -15.23
N ILE A 411 18.73 18.93 -15.69
CA ILE A 411 17.69 19.16 -16.69
C ILE A 411 18.19 18.72 -18.07
N GLU A 412 17.34 18.00 -18.78
CA GLU A 412 17.41 17.89 -20.24
C GLU A 412 16.13 18.47 -20.84
N LEU A 413 16.28 19.10 -22.02
CA LEU A 413 15.17 19.57 -22.85
C LEU A 413 14.98 18.61 -24.01
N LYS A 414 13.80 18.00 -24.09
CA LYS A 414 13.42 17.07 -25.17
C LYS A 414 12.21 17.59 -25.93
N ASN A 415 12.04 17.14 -27.17
CA ASN A 415 10.87 17.40 -28.00
C ASN A 415 10.45 18.87 -28.08
N VAL A 416 11.46 19.77 -28.17
CA VAL A 416 11.22 21.21 -28.26
C VAL A 416 10.72 21.56 -29.65
N LEU A 417 9.46 21.99 -29.72
CA LEU A 417 8.80 22.38 -30.97
C LEU A 417 8.04 23.70 -30.80
N ASN A 418 7.81 24.40 -31.91
CA ASN A 418 6.76 25.40 -31.93
C ASN A 418 5.73 25.06 -33.00
N PHE A 419 4.43 25.11 -32.65
CA PHE A 419 3.33 24.73 -33.51
C PHE A 419 2.10 25.63 -33.27
N PRO A 420 1.43 26.11 -34.36
CA PRO A 420 1.82 26.01 -35.75
C PRO A 420 3.10 26.82 -36.09
N ASN A 421 3.85 26.38 -37.10
CA ASN A 421 5.00 27.07 -37.64
C ASN A 421 5.08 26.79 -39.16
N PRO A 422 4.83 27.78 -40.09
CA PRO A 422 4.53 29.18 -39.77
C PRO A 422 3.17 29.41 -39.06
N PHE A 423 3.01 30.58 -38.44
CA PHE A 423 1.75 30.99 -37.82
C PHE A 423 1.34 32.41 -38.20
N SER A 424 0.03 32.72 -38.08
CA SER A 424 -0.52 34.03 -38.35
C SER A 424 -0.92 34.79 -37.08
N GLU A 425 -1.63 34.19 -36.18
CA GLU A 425 -2.16 34.83 -34.98
C GLU A 425 -1.36 34.44 -33.72
N SER A 426 -1.19 33.16 -33.49
CA SER A 426 -0.45 32.63 -32.33
C SER A 426 0.24 31.29 -32.62
N THR A 427 1.26 31.00 -31.85
CA THR A 427 1.93 29.71 -31.82
C THR A 427 2.09 29.27 -30.38
N GLN A 428 2.34 28.00 -30.17
CA GLN A 428 2.72 27.47 -28.84
C GLN A 428 4.08 26.80 -28.92
N PHE A 429 4.93 27.08 -27.95
CA PHE A 429 6.15 26.36 -27.71
C PHE A 429 5.83 25.15 -26.82
N THR A 430 6.17 23.98 -27.29
CA THR A 430 6.05 22.73 -26.51
C THR A 430 7.43 22.17 -26.23
N PHE A 431 7.62 21.62 -25.04
CA PHE A 431 8.89 21.04 -24.63
C PHE A 431 8.66 20.06 -23.48
N GLU A 432 9.57 19.11 -23.34
CA GLU A 432 9.63 18.19 -22.22
C GLU A 432 10.85 18.50 -21.35
N LEU A 433 10.62 18.52 -20.02
CA LEU A 433 11.65 18.65 -19.00
C LEU A 433 11.86 17.31 -18.30
N THR A 434 13.11 16.87 -18.16
CA THR A 434 13.45 15.68 -17.36
C THR A 434 13.48 15.95 -15.86
N SER A 435 13.49 17.22 -15.45
CA SER A 435 13.39 17.70 -14.07
C SER A 435 12.71 19.07 -14.06
N SER A 436 12.00 19.41 -12.98
CA SER A 436 11.31 20.70 -12.84
C SER A 436 12.32 21.85 -12.91
N ALA A 437 11.95 22.93 -13.59
CA ALA A 437 12.85 24.02 -13.91
C ALA A 437 12.16 25.37 -14.13
N GLU A 438 12.90 26.44 -13.90
CA GLU A 438 12.56 27.76 -14.40
C GLU A 438 12.87 27.84 -15.89
N VAL A 439 11.88 28.21 -16.74
CA VAL A 439 12.04 28.31 -18.20
C VAL A 439 11.75 29.71 -18.67
N GLU A 440 12.67 30.27 -19.50
CA GLU A 440 12.56 31.55 -20.16
C GLU A 440 12.62 31.34 -21.68
N ILE A 441 11.74 32.02 -22.45
CA ILE A 441 11.78 31.98 -23.91
C ILE A 441 12.11 33.39 -24.44
N LEU A 442 13.16 33.45 -25.24
CA LEU A 442 13.65 34.67 -25.88
C LEU A 442 13.45 34.57 -27.39
N ILE A 443 12.96 35.63 -28.02
CA ILE A 443 12.73 35.68 -29.50
C ILE A 443 13.58 36.79 -30.08
N PHE A 444 14.26 36.46 -31.18
CA PHE A 444 15.19 37.33 -31.88
C PHE A 444 14.87 37.42 -33.36
N THR A 445 15.18 38.57 -33.99
CA THR A 445 15.29 38.66 -35.44
C THR A 445 16.45 37.85 -35.96
N LEU A 446 16.55 37.59 -37.27
CA LEU A 446 17.72 36.93 -37.86
C LEU A 446 19.02 37.73 -37.68
N ALA A 447 18.91 39.06 -37.51
CA ALA A 447 20.03 39.94 -37.20
C ALA A 447 20.48 39.92 -35.73
N GLY A 448 19.85 39.08 -34.86
CA GLY A 448 20.19 38.93 -33.46
C GLY A 448 19.56 39.97 -32.51
N LEU A 449 18.68 40.85 -33.00
CA LEU A 449 17.99 41.80 -32.16
C LEU A 449 16.87 41.06 -31.37
N LYS A 450 16.92 41.12 -30.02
CA LYS A 450 15.91 40.56 -29.15
C LYS A 450 14.61 41.38 -29.24
N VAL A 451 13.52 40.75 -29.65
CA VAL A 451 12.20 41.37 -29.83
C VAL A 451 11.19 41.00 -28.76
N ARG A 452 11.32 39.80 -28.17
CA ARG A 452 10.41 39.36 -27.12
C ARG A 452 11.17 38.58 -26.06
N THR A 453 10.76 38.80 -24.82
CA THR A 453 11.07 37.93 -23.66
C THR A 453 9.75 37.44 -23.08
N ILE A 454 9.51 36.15 -23.11
CA ILE A 454 8.43 35.53 -22.36
C ILE A 454 9.00 35.27 -20.99
N ILE A 455 8.40 35.90 -19.97
CA ILE A 455 8.92 35.98 -18.61
C ILE A 455 9.16 34.59 -18.02
N PRO A 456 10.28 34.38 -17.31
CA PRO A 456 10.58 33.11 -16.66
C PRO A 456 9.42 32.65 -15.77
N ASN A 457 9.08 31.38 -15.90
CA ASN A 457 8.10 30.73 -15.05
C ASN A 457 8.62 29.35 -14.67
N TYR A 458 8.15 28.82 -13.53
CA TYR A 458 8.48 27.49 -13.09
C TYR A 458 7.57 26.47 -13.78
N PHE A 459 8.18 25.44 -14.33
CA PHE A 459 7.49 24.35 -15.02
C PHE A 459 7.87 23.01 -14.39
N GLU A 460 6.89 22.16 -14.27
CA GLU A 460 7.06 20.80 -13.74
C GLU A 460 7.77 19.89 -14.75
N GLN A 461 8.35 18.80 -14.25
CA GLN A 461 8.84 17.71 -15.09
C GLN A 461 7.77 17.21 -16.05
N GLY A 462 8.18 16.80 -17.26
CA GLY A 462 7.32 16.28 -18.32
C GLY A 462 6.94 17.31 -19.36
N PHE A 463 5.80 17.11 -20.07
CA PHE A 463 5.35 17.91 -21.17
C PHE A 463 4.81 19.26 -20.72
N ASN A 464 5.33 20.33 -21.33
CA ASN A 464 4.95 21.71 -21.04
C ASN A 464 4.62 22.47 -22.33
N ARG A 465 3.83 23.54 -22.19
CA ARG A 465 3.47 24.42 -23.31
C ARG A 465 3.41 25.88 -22.90
N VAL A 466 3.83 26.77 -23.77
CA VAL A 466 3.75 28.23 -23.62
C VAL A 466 3.18 28.82 -24.88
N ILE A 467 2.10 29.60 -24.78
CA ILE A 467 1.44 30.26 -25.93
C ILE A 467 2.05 31.63 -26.13
N TRP A 468 2.27 32.01 -27.40
CA TRP A 468 2.73 33.34 -27.81
C TRP A 468 1.91 33.86 -28.97
N ASP A 469 1.50 35.14 -28.89
CA ASP A 469 0.62 35.86 -29.82
C ASP A 469 1.34 36.61 -30.94
N GLY A 470 2.64 36.39 -31.09
CA GLY A 470 3.46 37.02 -32.13
C GLY A 470 3.70 38.52 -31.92
N ARG A 471 3.60 39.03 -30.66
CA ARG A 471 3.87 40.43 -30.32
C ARG A 471 5.24 40.58 -29.64
N ASP A 472 5.84 41.76 -29.83
CA ASP A 472 7.08 42.13 -29.13
C ASP A 472 6.85 42.49 -27.66
N ASN A 473 7.88 42.99 -27.00
CA ASN A 473 7.81 43.44 -25.61
C ASN A 473 6.94 44.68 -25.38
N TYR A 474 6.63 45.45 -26.46
CA TYR A 474 5.83 46.63 -26.41
C TYR A 474 4.38 46.39 -26.87
N GLY A 475 4.01 45.13 -27.14
CA GLY A 475 2.68 44.74 -27.58
C GLY A 475 2.42 44.95 -29.07
N GLN A 476 3.47 45.34 -29.85
CA GLN A 476 3.33 45.54 -31.32
C GLN A 476 3.44 44.19 -32.03
N LEU A 477 2.62 44.01 -33.10
CA LEU A 477 2.72 42.82 -33.95
C LEU A 477 4.05 42.81 -34.70
N LEU A 478 4.77 41.69 -34.62
CA LEU A 478 5.99 41.51 -35.39
C LEU A 478 5.66 41.33 -36.90
N ALA A 479 6.55 41.81 -37.75
CA ALA A 479 6.41 41.71 -39.21
C ALA A 479 6.46 40.25 -39.69
N ASN A 480 5.94 39.98 -40.88
CA ASN A 480 6.13 38.70 -41.55
C ASN A 480 7.61 38.43 -41.77
N GLY A 481 8.04 37.23 -41.49
CA GLY A 481 9.46 36.84 -41.60
C GLY A 481 9.85 35.69 -40.71
N ALA A 482 11.13 35.30 -40.80
CA ALA A 482 11.71 34.28 -39.95
C ALA A 482 12.37 34.89 -38.70
N TYR A 483 12.22 34.22 -37.60
CA TYR A 483 12.76 34.56 -36.28
C TYR A 483 13.49 33.37 -35.64
N ILE A 484 14.36 33.68 -34.72
CA ILE A 484 15.04 32.68 -33.89
C ILE A 484 14.41 32.71 -32.47
N TYR A 485 14.11 31.60 -31.92
CA TYR A 485 13.79 31.52 -30.49
C TYR A 485 14.80 30.74 -29.70
N GLN A 486 15.08 31.16 -28.48
CA GLN A 486 15.92 30.49 -27.53
C GLN A 486 15.10 30.18 -26.29
N LEU A 487 15.00 28.88 -25.96
CA LEU A 487 14.41 28.39 -24.74
C LEU A 487 15.52 28.06 -23.77
N LYS A 488 15.51 28.68 -22.59
CA LYS A 488 16.47 28.46 -21.53
C LYS A 488 15.77 27.81 -20.35
N ALA A 489 16.29 26.70 -19.87
CA ALA A 489 15.81 26.05 -18.64
C ALA A 489 16.93 26.02 -17.60
N LYS A 490 16.59 26.25 -16.35
CA LYS A 490 17.53 26.31 -15.22
C LYS A 490 16.87 25.70 -13.97
N ASN A 491 17.63 24.87 -13.27
CA ASN A 491 17.36 24.47 -11.89
C ASN A 491 18.60 24.66 -11.00
N ASP A 492 18.61 24.08 -9.80
CA ASP A 492 19.74 24.22 -8.87
C ASP A 492 21.00 23.46 -9.31
N PHE A 493 20.86 22.48 -10.21
CA PHE A 493 21.95 21.59 -10.63
C PHE A 493 22.61 22.01 -11.94
N ASN A 494 21.82 22.46 -12.92
CA ASN A 494 22.37 22.87 -14.22
C ASN A 494 21.50 23.90 -14.95
N LYS A 495 22.04 24.39 -16.07
CA LYS A 495 21.35 25.27 -17.02
C LYS A 495 21.56 24.75 -18.43
N ILE A 496 20.47 24.66 -19.17
CA ILE A 496 20.46 24.20 -20.58
C ILE A 496 19.74 25.20 -21.47
N ASN A 497 20.06 25.23 -22.75
CA ASN A 497 19.35 26.03 -23.71
C ASN A 497 19.13 25.27 -25.03
N TYR A 498 18.04 25.62 -25.72
CA TYR A 498 17.68 25.15 -27.04
C TYR A 498 17.43 26.34 -27.96
N ILE A 499 17.86 26.24 -29.22
CA ILE A 499 17.66 27.29 -30.22
C ILE A 499 16.87 26.68 -31.38
N GLY A 500 15.74 27.31 -31.72
CA GLY A 500 14.89 26.93 -32.84
C GLY A 500 14.55 28.11 -33.74
N LYS A 501 13.87 27.81 -34.84
CA LYS A 501 13.43 28.80 -35.83
C LYS A 501 11.92 28.80 -35.93
N LEU A 502 11.33 29.96 -36.08
CA LEU A 502 9.90 30.11 -36.33
C LEU A 502 9.66 31.13 -37.47
N ALA A 503 8.50 31.07 -38.06
CA ALA A 503 8.09 32.02 -39.12
C ALA A 503 6.68 32.58 -38.85
N ILE A 504 6.53 33.88 -39.12
CA ILE A 504 5.25 34.60 -39.05
C ILE A 504 4.82 34.88 -40.48
N ILE A 505 3.59 34.49 -40.81
CA ILE A 505 2.93 34.75 -42.10
C ILE A 505 1.48 35.18 -41.82
N ARG A 506 1.19 36.45 -42.04
CA ARG A 506 -0.16 37.06 -41.89
C ARG A 506 -0.70 37.51 -43.20
#